data_99d117905c9544e857539f86f01034ad
#
_entry.id   99d117905c9544e857539f86f01034ad
#
_cell.length_a   1.000
_cell.length_b   1.000
_cell.length_c   1.000
_cell.angle_alpha   90.00
_cell.angle_beta   90.00
_cell.angle_gamma   90.00
#
_symmetry.space_group_name_H-M   'P 1'
#
loop_
_entity.id
_entity.type
_entity.pdbx_description
1 polymer ?
#
loop_
_entity_poly.entity_id
_entity_poly.type
_entity_poly.pdbx_seq_one_letter_code
_entity_poly.pdbx_strand_id
1 'polypeptide(L)'
;MNILVCDDDKEIVEAIEIYLQQEGYHVLKAYDGEQALDMLKKNEVHLLIIDVMMPKLDGIRATLKIREESSIPIIILSAKSEDSGRPAYSPVFGGL
;
A
#
# COMPACT_ATOMS: atom_id res chain seq x y z
N MET A 1 5.16 -0.80 15.42
CA MET A 1 4.51 -0.03 14.36
C MET A 1 3.91 -0.99 13.35
N ASN A 2 2.64 -0.80 13.02
CA ASN A 2 1.92 -1.66 12.09
C ASN A 2 1.89 -1.00 10.72
N ILE A 3 2.36 -1.73 9.72
CA ILE A 3 2.39 -1.26 8.33
C ILE A 3 1.50 -2.17 7.51
N LEU A 4 0.53 -1.57 6.81
CA LEU A 4 -0.33 -2.31 5.89
C LEU A 4 0.24 -2.17 4.49
N VAL A 5 0.49 -3.31 3.85
CA VAL A 5 0.99 -3.36 2.48
C VAL A 5 -0.12 -3.88 1.59
N CYS A 6 -0.46 -3.13 0.57
CA CYS A 6 -1.55 -3.46 -0.33
C CYS A 6 -1.09 -3.47 -1.79
N ASP A 7 -1.13 -4.62 -2.41
CA ASP A 7 -0.74 -4.82 -3.81
C ASP A 7 -1.39 -6.12 -4.27
N ASP A 8 -1.83 -6.18 -5.51
CA ASP A 8 -2.43 -7.40 -6.05
C ASP A 8 -1.38 -8.46 -6.40
N ASP A 9 -0.13 -8.10 -6.47
CA ASP A 9 0.98 -9.02 -6.71
C ASP A 9 1.48 -9.56 -5.37
N LYS A 10 1.17 -10.83 -5.11
CA LYS A 10 1.54 -11.46 -3.84
C LYS A 10 3.04 -11.53 -3.63
N GLU A 11 3.81 -11.69 -4.70
CA GLU A 11 5.27 -11.74 -4.58
C GLU A 11 5.83 -10.42 -4.11
N ILE A 12 5.28 -9.32 -4.59
CA ILE A 12 5.70 -7.99 -4.16
C ILE A 12 5.34 -7.79 -2.69
N VAL A 13 4.13 -8.16 -2.29
CA VAL A 13 3.71 -8.04 -0.90
C VAL A 13 4.62 -8.85 0.02
N GLU A 14 4.94 -10.08 -0.37
CA GLU A 14 5.82 -10.92 0.43
C GLU A 14 7.24 -10.35 0.53
N ALA A 15 7.76 -9.82 -0.56
CA ALA A 15 9.09 -9.22 -0.56
C ALA A 15 9.15 -8.02 0.39
N ILE A 16 8.14 -7.17 0.32
CA ILE A 16 8.06 -6.00 1.20
C ILE A 16 7.89 -6.45 2.65
N GLU A 17 7.07 -7.45 2.88
CA GLU A 17 6.86 -7.99 4.22
C GLU A 17 8.16 -8.47 4.84
N ILE A 18 8.93 -9.26 4.09
CA ILE A 18 10.20 -9.79 4.58
C ILE A 18 11.15 -8.65 4.96
N TYR A 19 11.26 -7.66 4.08
CA TYR A 19 12.13 -6.53 4.31
C TYR A 19 11.72 -5.76 5.57
N LEU A 20 10.44 -5.44 5.69
CA LEU A 20 9.95 -4.64 6.81
C LEU A 20 10.02 -5.40 8.12
N GLN A 21 9.79 -6.71 8.10
CA GLN A 21 9.93 -7.53 9.30
C GLN A 21 11.37 -7.55 9.81
N GLN A 22 12.33 -7.55 8.90
CA GLN A 22 13.74 -7.47 9.29
C GLN A 22 14.05 -6.16 9.99
N GLU A 23 13.29 -5.10 9.67
CA GLU A 23 13.47 -3.80 10.31
C GLU A 23 12.64 -3.65 11.57
N GLY A 24 11.97 -4.71 12.00
CA GLY A 24 11.24 -4.71 13.26
C GLY A 24 9.79 -4.27 13.18
N TYR A 25 9.25 -4.11 11.99
CA TYR A 25 7.85 -3.69 11.84
C TYR A 25 6.90 -4.89 11.78
N HIS A 26 5.68 -4.67 12.24
CA HIS A 26 4.62 -5.65 12.10
C HIS A 26 3.88 -5.36 10.79
N VAL A 27 3.74 -6.37 9.94
CA VAL A 27 3.20 -6.17 8.59
C VAL A 27 1.84 -6.84 8.47
N LEU A 28 0.87 -6.05 7.99
CA LEU A 28 -0.44 -6.54 7.61
C LEU A 28 -0.51 -6.51 6.08
N LYS A 29 -1.27 -7.43 5.50
CA LYS A 29 -1.28 -7.61 4.05
C LYS A 29 -2.69 -7.50 3.50
N ALA A 30 -2.83 -6.85 2.36
CA ALA A 30 -4.06 -6.79 1.60
C ALA A 30 -3.72 -6.91 0.11
N TYR A 31 -4.63 -7.47 -0.65
CA TYR A 31 -4.37 -7.76 -2.06
C TYR A 31 -5.28 -6.99 -3.01
N ASP A 32 -6.17 -6.20 -2.47
CA ASP A 32 -6.96 -5.25 -3.24
C ASP A 32 -7.44 -4.13 -2.31
N GLY A 33 -8.06 -3.11 -2.91
CA GLY A 33 -8.49 -1.93 -2.14
C GLY A 33 -9.55 -2.24 -1.10
N GLU A 34 -10.44 -3.18 -1.40
CA GLU A 34 -11.49 -3.56 -0.43
C GLU A 34 -10.89 -4.24 0.79
N GLN A 35 -9.92 -5.12 0.56
CA GLN A 35 -9.21 -5.76 1.66
C GLN A 35 -8.44 -4.74 2.49
N ALA A 36 -7.83 -3.76 1.83
CA ALA A 36 -7.11 -2.70 2.53
C ALA A 36 -8.04 -1.91 3.45
N LEU A 37 -9.20 -1.53 2.94
CA LEU A 37 -10.19 -0.80 3.75
C LEU A 37 -10.67 -1.64 4.94
N ASP A 38 -10.89 -2.92 4.72
CA ASP A 38 -11.32 -3.83 5.79
C ASP A 38 -10.24 -3.96 6.86
N MET A 39 -8.99 -4.11 6.45
CA MET A 39 -7.87 -4.21 7.39
C MET A 39 -7.72 -2.95 8.23
N LEU A 40 -7.93 -1.78 7.61
CA LEU A 40 -7.85 -0.52 8.33
C LEU A 40 -8.95 -0.36 9.37
N LYS A 41 -10.12 -0.96 9.12
CA LYS A 41 -11.23 -0.93 10.08
C LYS A 41 -11.00 -1.88 11.25
N LYS A 42 -10.34 -3.00 11.00
CA LYS A 42 -10.17 -4.06 12.00
C LYS A 42 -8.87 -3.96 12.80
N ASN A 43 -7.91 -3.20 12.31
CA ASN A 43 -6.58 -3.14 12.91
C ASN A 43 -6.12 -1.71 13.06
N GLU A 44 -5.25 -1.49 14.04
CA GLU A 44 -4.56 -0.21 14.15
C GLU A 44 -3.41 -0.20 13.15
N VAL A 45 -3.46 0.71 12.18
CA VAL A 45 -2.44 0.82 11.14
C VAL A 45 -1.79 2.18 11.23
N HIS A 46 -0.47 2.21 11.19
CA HIS A 46 0.31 3.44 11.35
C HIS A 46 0.84 3.97 10.03
N LEU A 47 0.95 3.10 9.03
CA LEU A 47 1.44 3.47 7.69
C LEU A 47 0.80 2.53 6.67
N LEU A 48 0.39 3.07 5.54
CA LEU A 48 -0.12 2.29 4.43
C LEU A 48 0.82 2.42 3.24
N ILE A 49 1.19 1.28 2.66
CA ILE A 49 1.91 1.23 1.39
C ILE A 49 0.95 0.59 0.39
N ILE A 50 0.60 1.31 -0.66
CA ILE A 50 -0.45 0.87 -1.58
C ILE A 50 -0.04 1.08 -3.04
N ASP A 51 -0.30 0.06 -3.87
CA ASP A 51 -0.10 0.15 -5.31
C ASP A 51 -1.33 0.81 -5.96
N VAL A 52 -1.10 1.70 -6.91
CA VAL A 52 -2.20 2.39 -7.58
C VAL A 52 -2.85 1.58 -8.69
N MET A 53 -2.17 0.54 -9.15
CA MET A 53 -2.63 -0.27 -10.30
C MET A 53 -3.22 -1.59 -9.82
N MET A 54 -4.36 -1.52 -9.13
CA MET A 54 -5.00 -2.71 -8.61
C MET A 54 -6.38 -2.91 -9.23
N PRO A 55 -6.81 -4.18 -9.37
CA PRO A 55 -8.17 -4.45 -9.83
C PRO A 55 -9.21 -4.06 -8.77
N LYS A 56 -10.47 -4.10 -9.14
CA LYS A 56 -11.64 -3.77 -8.32
C LYS A 56 -11.60 -2.31 -7.90
N LEU A 57 -11.16 -2.04 -6.69
CA LEU A 57 -10.98 -0.69 -6.20
C LEU A 57 -9.50 -0.36 -6.34
N ASP A 58 -9.15 0.49 -7.28
CA ASP A 58 -7.75 0.81 -7.52
C ASP A 58 -7.15 1.64 -6.39
N GLY A 59 -5.82 1.74 -6.39
CA GLY A 59 -5.10 2.38 -5.30
C GLY A 59 -5.48 3.83 -5.08
N ILE A 60 -5.77 4.56 -6.15
CA ILE A 60 -6.16 5.97 -6.03
C ILE A 60 -7.52 6.09 -5.36
N ARG A 61 -8.48 5.29 -5.80
CA ARG A 61 -9.82 5.31 -5.21
C ARG A 61 -9.81 4.85 -3.77
N ALA A 62 -9.03 3.80 -3.48
CA ALA A 62 -8.87 3.33 -2.12
C ALA A 62 -8.27 4.42 -1.23
N THR A 63 -7.25 5.11 -1.75
CA THR A 63 -6.61 6.20 -1.01
C THR A 63 -7.60 7.30 -0.66
N LEU A 64 -8.45 7.69 -1.62
CA LEU A 64 -9.45 8.71 -1.38
C LEU A 64 -10.44 8.29 -0.31
N LYS A 65 -10.89 7.04 -0.35
CA LYS A 65 -11.79 6.52 0.68
C LYS A 65 -11.12 6.47 2.05
N ILE A 66 -9.88 6.06 2.10
CA ILE A 66 -9.13 5.99 3.35
C ILE A 66 -8.99 7.38 3.95
N ARG A 67 -8.75 8.41 3.13
CA ARG A 67 -8.60 9.78 3.61
C ARG A 67 -9.88 10.35 4.22
N GLU A 68 -11.03 9.80 3.89
CA GLU A 68 -12.27 10.20 4.53
C GLU A 68 -12.33 9.78 5.99
N GLU A 69 -11.61 8.73 6.36
CA GLU A 69 -11.70 8.13 7.69
C GLU A 69 -10.40 8.15 8.49
N SER A 70 -9.28 8.40 7.85
CA SER A 70 -7.97 8.26 8.50
C SER A 70 -6.99 9.29 7.98
N SER A 71 -6.10 9.73 8.86
CA SER A 71 -5.03 10.65 8.50
C SER A 71 -3.66 9.98 8.53
N ILE A 72 -3.62 8.66 8.49
CA ILE A 72 -2.33 7.95 8.50
C ILE A 72 -1.51 8.28 7.25
N PRO A 73 -0.19 8.25 7.35
CA PRO A 73 0.65 8.43 6.18
C PRO A 73 0.43 7.32 5.16
N ILE A 74 0.43 7.68 3.90
CA ILE A 74 0.25 6.72 2.80
C ILE A 74 1.38 6.90 1.82
N ILE A 75 2.05 5.79 1.49
CA ILE A 75 3.05 5.76 0.45
C ILE A 75 2.41 5.07 -0.75
N ILE A 76 2.31 5.78 -1.86
CA ILE A 76 1.73 5.24 -3.08
C ILE A 76 2.86 4.74 -3.96
N LEU A 77 2.79 3.47 -4.33
CA LEU A 77 3.74 2.88 -5.26
C LEU A 77 3.13 2.90 -6.65
N SER A 78 3.90 3.38 -7.60
CA SER A 78 3.51 3.33 -9.00
C SER A 78 4.60 2.59 -9.75
N ALA A 79 4.42 1.29 -9.91
CA ALA A 79 5.39 0.44 -10.58
C ALA A 79 5.07 0.39 -12.06
N LYS A 80 5.48 1.41 -12.76
CA LYS A 80 5.33 1.45 -14.22
C LYS A 80 6.67 1.22 -14.88
N SER A 81 6.66 0.37 -15.91
CA SER A 81 7.80 0.28 -16.79
C SER A 81 7.79 1.48 -17.70
N GLU A 82 8.85 2.23 -17.68
CA GLU A 82 8.99 3.35 -18.58
C GLU A 82 9.58 2.88 -19.92
N ASP A 83 9.55 3.78 -20.90
CA ASP A 83 10.09 3.47 -22.21
C ASP A 83 11.57 3.11 -22.15
N SER A 84 12.26 3.56 -21.13
CA SER A 84 13.66 3.23 -20.92
C SER A 84 13.86 1.79 -20.44
N GLY A 85 12.79 1.06 -20.17
CA GLY A 85 12.88 -0.31 -19.69
C GLY A 85 13.18 -0.44 -18.22
N ARG A 86 13.24 0.64 -17.48
CA ARG A 86 13.40 0.56 -16.03
C ARG A 86 12.09 0.89 -15.33
N PRO A 87 11.83 0.21 -14.21
CA PRO A 87 10.68 0.55 -13.42
C PRO A 87 10.85 1.94 -12.82
N ALA A 88 9.77 2.70 -12.83
CA ALA A 88 9.74 4.00 -12.19
C ALA A 88 8.93 3.86 -10.91
N TYR A 89 9.59 4.08 -9.80
CA TYR A 89 8.95 4.09 -8.50
C TYR A 89 8.94 5.52 -8.00
N SER A 90 7.75 6.05 -7.83
CA SER A 90 7.58 7.41 -7.34
C SER A 90 6.76 7.35 -6.07
N PRO A 91 7.41 7.21 -4.92
CA PRO A 91 6.68 7.22 -3.67
C PRO A 91 6.09 8.60 -3.44
N VAL A 92 4.80 8.62 -3.17
CA VAL A 92 4.10 9.86 -2.87
C VAL A 92 3.44 9.70 -1.51
N PHE A 93 3.72 10.63 -0.62
CA PHE A 93 3.10 10.61 0.69
C PHE A 93 1.74 11.28 0.61
N GLY A 94 0.71 10.50 0.85
CA GLY A 94 -0.64 11.01 0.88
C GLY A 94 -0.92 11.76 2.17
N GLY A 95 -1.97 12.55 2.16
CA GLY A 95 -2.37 13.28 3.36
C GLY A 95 -1.71 14.64 3.53
N LEU A 96 -1.11 15.11 2.49
CA LEU A 96 -0.53 16.46 2.52
C LEU A 96 -1.62 17.51 2.41
#